data_1dbe712f3f53849541947a46def16400
#
_entry.id   1dbe712f3f53849541947a46def16400
#
_cell.length_a   1.000
_cell.length_b   1.000
_cell.length_c   1.000
_cell.angle_alpha   90.00
_cell.angle_beta   90.00
_cell.angle_gamma   90.00
#
_symmetry.space_group_name_H-M   'P 1'
#
loop_
_entity.id
_entity.type
_entity.pdbx_description
1 polymer ?
#
loop_
_entity_poly.entity_id
_entity_poly.type
_entity_poly.pdbx_seq_one_letter_code
_entity_poly.pdbx_strand_id
1 'polypeptide(L)'
;MSDAALAICGVLGGCQANVFLLELIIVRSPNTLYAMTFVQYVVVSLLSIFLVSNFFDSSRGGGWLRIRLRPMRILTSHKLILASSSWLMSVSSNLVFGLYISVPLHATFRSSSLLLNMLAGYFFLEKRYTRSQVLCATAISGGLIALAMEKSRKVQNLNAENGMKTSEGNLWWFLGLTVLACTTAFSTGLGIFQEYMYAAARRREEETKKRGESVQSSLSPPPMWAEALFFSHIISIPLFFLQSGRLFREFASISSDSYMHFALNALTQYVCITGVYILNDKTSAFTLILTLTLRKLCTFSLSVAYFGHYRHFTMMEWVAMVTALAAGALYPLLPKAHPPSNLCVKPTEKGSKER
;
A
#
# COMPACT_ATOMS: atom_id res chain seq x y z
N MET A 1 -19.59 2.70 -13.35
CA MET A 1 -18.72 1.88 -12.49
C MET A 1 -18.68 2.53 -11.13
N SER A 2 -18.76 1.75 -10.03
CA SER A 2 -18.58 2.33 -8.69
C SER A 2 -17.12 2.78 -8.51
N ASP A 3 -16.89 3.82 -7.68
CA ASP A 3 -15.53 4.32 -7.39
C ASP A 3 -14.61 3.20 -6.93
N ALA A 4 -15.13 2.23 -6.18
CA ALA A 4 -14.38 1.07 -5.73
C ALA A 4 -13.93 0.16 -6.89
N ALA A 5 -14.78 -0.05 -7.90
CA ALA A 5 -14.41 -0.85 -9.07
C ALA A 5 -13.31 -0.17 -9.90
N LEU A 6 -13.39 1.15 -10.08
CA LEU A 6 -12.37 1.94 -10.75
C LEU A 6 -11.04 1.88 -9.96
N ALA A 7 -11.11 1.98 -8.64
CA ALA A 7 -9.94 1.85 -7.76
C ALA A 7 -9.29 0.45 -7.85
N ILE A 8 -10.08 -0.62 -7.89
CA ILE A 8 -9.57 -1.99 -8.10
C ILE A 8 -8.86 -2.10 -9.44
N CYS A 9 -9.45 -1.59 -10.53
CA CYS A 9 -8.79 -1.57 -11.84
C CYS A 9 -7.48 -0.77 -11.81
N GLY A 10 -7.45 0.37 -11.14
CA GLY A 10 -6.25 1.19 -10.94
C GLY A 10 -5.16 0.43 -10.16
N VAL A 11 -5.54 -0.31 -9.12
CA VAL A 11 -4.61 -1.16 -8.36
C VAL A 11 -4.11 -2.33 -9.21
N LEU A 12 -5.00 -3.04 -9.90
CA LEU A 12 -4.60 -4.19 -10.71
C LEU A 12 -3.74 -3.78 -11.92
N GLY A 13 -4.09 -2.73 -12.63
CA GLY A 13 -3.34 -2.27 -13.81
C GLY A 13 -2.13 -1.39 -13.44
N GLY A 14 -2.37 -0.30 -12.70
CA GLY A 14 -1.35 0.69 -12.37
C GLY A 14 -0.23 0.12 -11.52
N CYS A 15 -0.56 -0.62 -10.45
CA CYS A 15 0.48 -1.23 -9.63
C CYS A 15 1.22 -2.35 -10.34
N GLN A 16 0.57 -3.04 -11.28
CA GLN A 16 1.23 -4.07 -12.07
C GLN A 16 2.27 -3.46 -13.02
N ALA A 17 1.88 -2.42 -13.75
CA ALA A 17 2.78 -1.67 -14.63
C ALA A 17 3.94 -1.04 -13.83
N ASN A 18 3.65 -0.51 -12.64
CA ASN A 18 4.67 0.05 -11.76
C ASN A 18 5.74 -0.98 -11.36
N VAL A 19 5.33 -2.19 -10.94
CA VAL A 19 6.28 -3.26 -10.57
C VAL A 19 7.11 -3.71 -11.76
N PHE A 20 6.50 -3.84 -12.94
CA PHE A 20 7.24 -4.20 -14.15
C PHE A 20 8.31 -3.16 -14.53
N LEU A 21 7.95 -1.87 -14.49
CA LEU A 21 8.89 -0.78 -14.72
C LEU A 21 9.98 -0.71 -13.65
N LEU A 22 9.64 -1.02 -12.39
CA LEU A 22 10.61 -1.13 -11.30
C LEU A 22 11.66 -2.23 -11.61
N GLU A 23 11.24 -3.39 -12.06
CA GLU A 23 12.16 -4.48 -12.43
C GLU A 23 13.10 -4.06 -13.56
N LEU A 24 12.59 -3.37 -14.58
CA LEU A 24 13.42 -2.83 -15.67
C LEU A 24 14.45 -1.80 -15.15
N ILE A 25 14.07 -0.94 -14.20
CA ILE A 25 14.97 0.05 -13.60
C ILE A 25 16.07 -0.65 -12.79
N ILE A 26 15.72 -1.64 -11.97
CA ILE A 26 16.70 -2.40 -11.16
C ILE A 26 17.75 -3.07 -12.04
N VAL A 27 17.34 -3.63 -13.19
CA VAL A 27 18.27 -4.30 -14.11
C VAL A 27 19.21 -3.29 -14.79
N ARG A 28 18.71 -2.12 -15.18
CA ARG A 28 19.48 -1.12 -15.93
C ARG A 28 20.30 -0.16 -15.05
N SER A 29 19.77 0.19 -13.90
CA SER A 29 20.35 1.15 -12.96
C SER A 29 20.24 0.62 -11.54
N PRO A 30 21.03 -0.41 -11.16
CA PRO A 30 21.03 -0.95 -9.82
C PRO A 30 21.44 0.15 -8.83
N ASN A 31 20.93 0.07 -7.59
CA ASN A 31 21.18 1.05 -6.52
C ASN A 31 20.58 2.45 -6.75
N THR A 32 19.47 2.58 -7.49
CA THR A 32 18.77 3.87 -7.70
C THR A 32 17.38 3.88 -7.05
N LEU A 33 17.08 2.91 -6.18
CA LEU A 33 15.75 2.73 -5.60
C LEU A 33 15.33 3.88 -4.67
N TYR A 34 16.27 4.50 -3.97
CA TYR A 34 15.98 5.62 -3.07
C TYR A 34 15.62 6.87 -3.87
N ALA A 35 16.42 7.17 -4.90
CA ALA A 35 16.16 8.28 -5.84
C ALA A 35 14.83 8.06 -6.59
N MET A 36 14.55 6.84 -7.04
CA MET A 36 13.28 6.49 -7.68
C MET A 36 12.09 6.75 -6.74
N THR A 37 12.18 6.32 -5.48
CA THR A 37 11.12 6.56 -4.51
C THR A 37 10.91 8.05 -4.26
N PHE A 38 11.98 8.83 -4.18
CA PHE A 38 11.90 10.29 -4.08
C PHE A 38 11.14 10.90 -5.27
N VAL A 39 11.48 10.51 -6.51
CA VAL A 39 10.79 10.97 -7.73
C VAL A 39 9.30 10.61 -7.68
N GLN A 40 8.95 9.40 -7.25
CA GLN A 40 7.56 9.00 -7.05
C GLN A 40 6.82 9.93 -6.08
N TYR A 41 7.43 10.26 -4.92
CA TYR A 41 6.83 11.16 -3.94
C TYR A 41 6.62 12.58 -4.50
N VAL A 42 7.59 13.09 -5.25
CA VAL A 42 7.47 14.40 -5.91
C VAL A 42 6.35 14.39 -6.95
N VAL A 43 6.32 13.41 -7.85
CA VAL A 43 5.31 13.34 -8.92
C VAL A 43 3.90 13.13 -8.34
N VAL A 44 3.75 12.26 -7.34
CA VAL A 44 2.46 12.07 -6.67
C VAL A 44 2.00 13.35 -5.99
N SER A 45 2.88 14.09 -5.32
CA SER A 45 2.55 15.38 -4.69
C SER A 45 2.11 16.41 -5.73
N LEU A 46 2.85 16.53 -6.84
CA LEU A 46 2.55 17.48 -7.91
C LEU A 46 1.22 17.17 -8.62
N LEU A 47 0.91 15.90 -8.84
CA LEU A 47 -0.37 15.52 -9.46
C LEU A 47 -1.54 15.60 -8.48
N SER A 48 -1.34 15.27 -7.21
CA SER A 48 -2.42 15.31 -6.22
C SER A 48 -2.75 16.73 -5.73
N ILE A 49 -1.88 17.73 -5.94
CA ILE A 49 -2.19 19.13 -5.59
C ILE A 49 -3.44 19.63 -6.33
N PHE A 50 -3.66 19.18 -7.57
CA PHE A 50 -4.85 19.52 -8.37
C PHE A 50 -6.15 19.01 -7.74
N LEU A 51 -6.09 17.95 -6.92
CA LEU A 51 -7.23 17.37 -6.24
C LEU A 51 -7.61 18.13 -4.96
N VAL A 52 -6.61 18.73 -4.29
CA VAL A 52 -6.78 19.37 -2.97
C VAL A 52 -6.78 20.89 -3.03
N SER A 53 -6.48 21.48 -4.18
CA SER A 53 -6.45 22.94 -4.37
C SER A 53 -7.47 23.40 -5.41
N ASN A 54 -7.81 24.68 -5.35
CA ASN A 54 -8.52 25.41 -6.40
C ASN A 54 -7.51 26.35 -7.08
N PHE A 55 -7.35 26.16 -8.40
CA PHE A 55 -6.48 27.00 -9.22
C PHE A 55 -7.20 28.22 -9.80
N PHE A 56 -8.55 28.19 -9.88
CA PHE A 56 -9.35 29.23 -10.48
C PHE A 56 -10.26 29.86 -9.42
N ASP A 57 -9.73 30.75 -8.59
CA ASP A 57 -10.56 31.61 -7.75
C ASP A 57 -10.75 32.96 -8.46
N SER A 58 -11.85 33.06 -9.25
CA SER A 58 -12.21 34.25 -10.03
C SER A 58 -12.89 35.33 -9.15
N SER A 59 -12.94 35.17 -7.83
CA SER A 59 -13.80 36.01 -6.95
C SER A 59 -13.24 37.38 -6.61
N ARG A 60 -12.02 37.73 -7.04
CA ARG A 60 -11.46 39.10 -6.91
C ARG A 60 -10.54 39.41 -8.10
N GLY A 61 -10.97 40.29 -8.96
CA GLY A 61 -10.33 40.75 -10.20
C GLY A 61 -8.84 41.08 -10.12
N GLY A 62 -8.02 40.05 -10.14
CA GLY A 62 -6.57 40.15 -10.25
C GLY A 62 -6.05 38.83 -10.83
N GLY A 63 -5.62 38.89 -12.09
CA GLY A 63 -5.23 37.75 -12.95
C GLY A 63 -3.98 37.00 -12.53
N TRP A 64 -3.80 36.70 -11.26
CA TRP A 64 -2.69 35.88 -10.74
C TRP A 64 -3.23 34.52 -10.27
N LEU A 65 -2.58 33.46 -10.72
CA LEU A 65 -2.83 32.08 -10.35
C LEU A 65 -2.65 31.93 -8.82
N ARG A 66 -3.73 32.01 -8.04
CA ARG A 66 -3.70 31.76 -6.59
C ARG A 66 -4.08 30.34 -6.30
N ILE A 67 -3.10 29.54 -5.90
CA ILE A 67 -3.32 28.20 -5.39
C ILE A 67 -3.92 28.34 -3.98
N ARG A 68 -5.21 28.06 -3.84
CA ARG A 68 -5.90 28.04 -2.55
C ARG A 68 -6.24 26.58 -2.19
N LEU A 69 -5.70 26.12 -1.07
CA LEU A 69 -6.07 24.82 -0.54
C LEU A 69 -7.53 24.82 -0.10
N ARG A 70 -8.24 23.74 -0.42
CA ARG A 70 -9.61 23.51 0.02
C ARG A 70 -9.65 23.26 1.54
N PRO A 71 -10.80 23.45 2.21
CA PRO A 71 -10.93 23.15 3.64
C PRO A 71 -10.64 21.67 3.91
N MET A 72 -9.72 21.42 4.83
CA MET A 72 -9.20 20.08 5.15
C MET A 72 -9.98 19.47 6.32
N ARG A 73 -10.21 18.15 6.27
CA ARG A 73 -10.98 17.39 7.25
C ARG A 73 -10.11 16.53 8.17
N ILE A 74 -8.96 16.10 7.69
CA ILE A 74 -8.03 15.26 8.45
C ILE A 74 -7.20 16.15 9.38
N LEU A 75 -7.02 15.72 10.64
CA LEU A 75 -6.17 16.41 11.59
C LEU A 75 -4.73 16.49 11.14
N THR A 76 -4.07 17.60 11.44
CA THR A 76 -2.64 17.79 11.16
C THR A 76 -1.77 16.72 11.81
N SER A 77 -2.06 16.32 13.06
CA SER A 77 -1.34 15.23 13.73
C SER A 77 -1.46 13.91 12.97
N HIS A 78 -2.65 13.56 12.47
CA HIS A 78 -2.85 12.35 11.67
C HIS A 78 -2.10 12.42 10.33
N LYS A 79 -2.04 13.59 9.68
CA LYS A 79 -1.26 13.81 8.46
C LYS A 79 0.24 13.60 8.69
N LEU A 80 0.77 14.13 9.81
CA LEU A 80 2.17 13.98 10.18
C LEU A 80 2.52 12.51 10.47
N ILE A 81 1.69 11.81 11.24
CA ILE A 81 1.87 10.38 11.51
C ILE A 81 1.83 9.59 10.21
N LEU A 82 0.84 9.85 9.35
CA LEU A 82 0.71 9.16 8.07
C LEU A 82 1.94 9.39 7.17
N ALA A 83 2.41 10.62 7.05
CA ALA A 83 3.55 10.98 6.23
C ALA A 83 4.86 10.33 6.74
N SER A 84 5.15 10.48 8.04
CA SER A 84 6.34 9.90 8.66
C SER A 84 6.35 8.37 8.54
N SER A 85 5.19 7.74 8.78
CA SER A 85 5.03 6.29 8.67
C SER A 85 5.16 5.80 7.24
N SER A 86 4.60 6.51 6.27
CA SER A 86 4.70 6.16 4.85
C SER A 86 6.14 6.28 4.35
N TRP A 87 6.86 7.34 4.73
CA TRP A 87 8.27 7.50 4.41
C TRP A 87 9.13 6.39 5.04
N LEU A 88 8.96 6.14 6.35
CA LEU A 88 9.69 5.08 7.05
C LEU A 88 9.45 3.72 6.40
N MET A 89 8.22 3.43 6.03
CA MET A 89 7.83 2.21 5.34
C MET A 89 8.55 2.07 3.99
N SER A 90 8.59 3.15 3.20
CA SER A 90 9.25 3.16 1.89
C SER A 90 10.75 2.96 2.01
N VAL A 91 11.41 3.67 2.93
CA VAL A 91 12.86 3.55 3.18
C VAL A 91 13.23 2.17 3.71
N SER A 92 12.47 1.64 4.68
CA SER A 92 12.70 0.31 5.24
C SER A 92 12.51 -0.79 4.20
N SER A 93 11.51 -0.67 3.32
CA SER A 93 11.31 -1.63 2.21
C SER A 93 12.49 -1.66 1.24
N ASN A 94 13.10 -0.50 0.97
CA ASN A 94 14.28 -0.41 0.11
C ASN A 94 15.54 -0.92 0.80
N LEU A 95 15.67 -0.73 2.12
CA LEU A 95 16.81 -1.21 2.90
C LEU A 95 16.93 -2.74 2.85
N VAL A 96 15.78 -3.44 2.89
CA VAL A 96 15.73 -4.91 2.90
C VAL A 96 16.42 -5.53 1.68
N PHE A 97 16.34 -4.91 0.50
CA PHE A 97 17.03 -5.40 -0.70
C PHE A 97 18.56 -5.35 -0.57
N GLY A 98 19.10 -4.40 0.22
CA GLY A 98 20.53 -4.35 0.55
C GLY A 98 20.99 -5.40 1.57
N LEU A 99 20.08 -6.16 2.19
CA LEU A 99 20.35 -7.16 3.22
C LEU A 99 20.22 -8.61 2.68
N TYR A 100 20.61 -8.84 1.44
CA TYR A 100 20.57 -10.17 0.77
C TYR A 100 19.17 -10.82 0.70
N ILE A 101 18.10 -10.04 0.82
CA ILE A 101 16.74 -10.53 0.64
C ILE A 101 16.36 -10.48 -0.85
N SER A 102 16.03 -11.64 -1.40
CA SER A 102 15.56 -11.71 -2.79
C SER A 102 14.19 -11.06 -2.99
N VAL A 103 13.94 -10.50 -4.18
CA VAL A 103 12.64 -9.90 -4.55
C VAL A 103 11.48 -10.88 -4.33
N PRO A 104 11.57 -12.18 -4.71
CA PRO A 104 10.52 -13.15 -4.42
C PRO A 104 10.24 -13.32 -2.93
N LEU A 105 11.28 -13.42 -2.10
CA LEU A 105 11.14 -13.55 -0.65
C LEU A 105 10.47 -12.32 -0.03
N HIS A 106 10.90 -11.12 -0.43
CA HIS A 106 10.25 -9.87 -0.03
C HIS A 106 8.76 -9.84 -0.39
N ALA A 107 8.42 -10.17 -1.64
CA ALA A 107 7.03 -10.20 -2.11
C ALA A 107 6.17 -11.20 -1.32
N THR A 108 6.76 -12.33 -0.92
CA THR A 108 6.08 -13.37 -0.14
C THR A 108 5.78 -12.93 1.27
N PHE A 109 6.78 -12.38 1.98
CA PHE A 109 6.55 -11.85 3.31
C PHE A 109 5.47 -10.76 3.33
N ARG A 110 5.49 -9.87 2.35
CA ARG A 110 4.39 -8.89 2.20
C ARG A 110 3.03 -9.51 1.89
N SER A 111 2.98 -10.75 1.46
CA SER A 111 1.70 -11.45 1.25
C SER A 111 1.14 -12.04 2.54
N SER A 112 2.00 -12.36 3.53
CA SER A 112 1.57 -12.75 4.87
C SER A 112 0.86 -11.61 5.62
N SER A 113 0.97 -10.36 5.14
CA SER A 113 0.23 -9.22 5.68
C SER A 113 -1.30 -9.42 5.70
N LEU A 114 -1.83 -10.32 4.85
CA LEU A 114 -3.24 -10.67 4.87
C LEU A 114 -3.65 -11.31 6.22
N LEU A 115 -2.88 -12.30 6.68
CA LEU A 115 -3.14 -12.95 7.97
C LEU A 115 -2.89 -12.00 9.14
N LEU A 116 -1.81 -11.20 9.08
CA LEU A 116 -1.53 -10.20 10.11
C LEU A 116 -2.66 -9.17 10.21
N ASN A 117 -3.23 -8.75 9.08
CA ASN A 117 -4.35 -7.81 9.07
C ASN A 117 -5.64 -8.44 9.62
N MET A 118 -5.88 -9.74 9.38
CA MET A 118 -7.01 -10.45 10.00
C MET A 118 -6.83 -10.54 11.51
N LEU A 119 -5.64 -10.91 12.00
CA LEU A 119 -5.33 -10.95 13.42
C LEU A 119 -5.48 -9.57 14.06
N ALA A 120 -4.90 -8.54 13.46
CA ALA A 120 -5.01 -7.18 13.94
C ALA A 120 -6.47 -6.67 13.89
N GLY A 121 -7.23 -6.99 12.85
CA GLY A 121 -8.65 -6.69 12.76
C GLY A 121 -9.48 -7.37 13.87
N TYR A 122 -9.11 -8.59 14.22
CA TYR A 122 -9.76 -9.31 15.32
C TYR A 122 -9.45 -8.69 16.69
N PHE A 123 -8.17 -8.38 16.98
CA PHE A 123 -7.74 -7.89 18.29
C PHE A 123 -8.04 -6.39 18.51
N PHE A 124 -7.84 -5.55 17.50
CA PHE A 124 -7.92 -4.08 17.64
C PHE A 124 -9.24 -3.49 17.14
N LEU A 125 -9.89 -4.13 16.17
CA LEU A 125 -11.13 -3.61 15.56
C LEU A 125 -12.35 -4.47 15.89
N GLU A 126 -12.20 -5.48 16.76
CA GLU A 126 -13.24 -6.45 17.14
C GLU A 126 -13.95 -7.11 15.95
N LYS A 127 -13.30 -7.13 14.78
CA LYS A 127 -13.85 -7.75 13.57
C LYS A 127 -13.95 -9.26 13.76
N ARG A 128 -15.06 -9.82 13.38
CA ARG A 128 -15.27 -11.28 13.38
C ARG A 128 -15.10 -11.80 11.96
N TYR A 129 -14.44 -12.96 11.85
CA TYR A 129 -14.21 -13.64 10.58
C TYR A 129 -14.81 -15.04 10.66
N THR A 130 -15.38 -15.50 9.54
CA THR A 130 -15.88 -16.89 9.46
C THR A 130 -14.70 -17.85 9.33
N ARG A 131 -14.88 -19.11 9.75
CA ARG A 131 -13.84 -20.15 9.60
C ARG A 131 -13.39 -20.31 8.16
N SER A 132 -14.33 -20.22 7.21
CA SER A 132 -14.02 -20.29 5.78
C SER A 132 -13.17 -19.13 5.30
N GLN A 133 -13.41 -17.91 5.80
CA GLN A 133 -12.57 -16.74 5.48
C GLN A 133 -11.14 -16.90 6.01
N VAL A 134 -10.99 -17.40 7.24
CA VAL A 134 -9.67 -17.68 7.83
C VAL A 134 -8.96 -18.76 7.02
N LEU A 135 -9.64 -19.85 6.67
CA LEU A 135 -9.06 -20.94 5.88
C LEU A 135 -8.59 -20.45 4.51
N CYS A 136 -9.40 -19.67 3.79
CA CYS A 136 -9.01 -19.10 2.50
C CYS A 136 -7.81 -18.15 2.62
N ALA A 137 -7.79 -17.27 3.62
CA ALA A 137 -6.69 -16.36 3.85
C ALA A 137 -5.38 -17.11 4.18
N THR A 138 -5.48 -18.19 4.96
CA THR A 138 -4.33 -19.06 5.27
C THR A 138 -3.86 -19.80 4.01
N ALA A 139 -4.76 -20.30 3.18
CA ALA A 139 -4.43 -20.96 1.92
C ALA A 139 -3.75 -20.01 0.93
N ILE A 140 -4.25 -18.77 0.79
CA ILE A 140 -3.61 -17.74 -0.06
C ILE A 140 -2.20 -17.44 0.44
N SER A 141 -2.06 -17.16 1.72
CA SER A 141 -0.76 -16.78 2.32
C SER A 141 0.21 -17.96 2.29
N GLY A 142 -0.23 -19.15 2.65
CA GLY A 142 0.57 -20.37 2.64
C GLY A 142 1.04 -20.76 1.24
N GLY A 143 0.16 -20.67 0.24
CA GLY A 143 0.52 -20.92 -1.16
C GLY A 143 1.60 -19.94 -1.66
N LEU A 144 1.45 -18.64 -1.36
CA LEU A 144 2.46 -17.66 -1.72
C LEU A 144 3.80 -17.88 -1.00
N ILE A 145 3.77 -18.27 0.27
CA ILE A 145 4.96 -18.61 1.05
C ILE A 145 5.65 -19.82 0.43
N ALA A 146 4.93 -20.88 0.11
CA ALA A 146 5.47 -22.08 -0.52
C ALA A 146 6.15 -21.78 -1.87
N LEU A 147 5.48 -21.00 -2.74
CA LEU A 147 6.03 -20.58 -4.03
C LEU A 147 7.34 -19.82 -3.90
N ALA A 148 7.45 -18.91 -2.94
CA ALA A 148 8.67 -18.12 -2.79
C ALA A 148 9.79 -18.87 -2.08
N MET A 149 9.48 -19.78 -1.18
CA MET A 149 10.50 -20.65 -0.57
C MET A 149 11.14 -21.53 -1.63
N GLU A 150 10.36 -22.10 -2.53
CA GLU A 150 10.87 -22.92 -3.62
C GLU A 150 11.75 -22.11 -4.58
N LYS A 151 11.33 -20.90 -4.94
CA LYS A 151 12.11 -19.99 -5.76
C LYS A 151 13.40 -19.54 -5.07
N SER A 152 13.38 -19.32 -3.76
CA SER A 152 14.56 -18.99 -2.96
C SER A 152 15.55 -20.17 -2.90
N ARG A 153 15.07 -21.40 -2.74
CA ARG A 153 15.90 -22.61 -2.78
C ARG A 153 16.62 -22.78 -4.13
N LYS A 154 15.91 -22.58 -5.24
CA LYS A 154 16.51 -22.65 -6.59
C LYS A 154 17.63 -21.62 -6.75
N VAL A 155 17.44 -20.38 -6.28
CA VAL A 155 18.47 -19.33 -6.33
C VAL A 155 19.66 -19.66 -5.42
N GLN A 156 19.42 -20.19 -4.22
CA GLN A 156 20.49 -20.58 -3.29
C GLN A 156 21.33 -21.74 -3.85
N ASN A 157 20.72 -22.74 -4.47
CA ASN A 157 21.42 -23.84 -5.09
C ASN A 157 22.33 -23.38 -6.24
N LEU A 158 21.84 -22.48 -7.10
CA LEU A 158 22.64 -21.86 -8.17
C LEU A 158 23.84 -21.05 -7.63
N ASN A 159 23.67 -20.36 -6.51
CA ASN A 159 24.75 -19.59 -5.86
C ASN A 159 25.77 -20.50 -5.16
N ALA A 160 25.33 -21.65 -4.61
CA ALA A 160 26.21 -22.63 -4.00
C ALA A 160 27.08 -23.35 -5.06
N GLU A 161 26.52 -23.65 -6.23
CA GLU A 161 27.28 -24.18 -7.37
C GLU A 161 28.35 -23.20 -7.88
N ASN A 162 28.11 -21.89 -7.74
CA ASN A 162 29.05 -20.83 -8.10
C ASN A 162 30.10 -20.48 -7.01
N GLY A 163 30.20 -21.24 -5.94
CA GLY A 163 31.30 -21.17 -4.96
C GLY A 163 31.29 -19.99 -3.98
N MET A 164 30.17 -19.32 -3.80
CA MET A 164 30.03 -18.16 -2.91
C MET A 164 29.88 -18.62 -1.44
N LYS A 165 30.95 -18.46 -0.64
CA LYS A 165 30.98 -18.87 0.79
C LYS A 165 30.06 -18.02 1.65
N THR A 166 29.26 -18.69 2.51
CA THR A 166 28.00 -18.22 3.10
C THR A 166 28.04 -17.91 4.61
N SER A 167 29.19 -17.76 5.28
CA SER A 167 29.21 -17.63 6.73
C SER A 167 28.79 -16.23 7.23
N GLU A 168 29.26 -15.15 6.62
CA GLU A 168 28.82 -13.78 6.98
C GLU A 168 27.43 -13.43 6.42
N GLY A 169 27.05 -14.06 5.30
CA GLY A 169 25.76 -13.89 4.66
C GLY A 169 24.57 -14.29 5.53
N ASN A 170 24.75 -15.26 6.43
CA ASN A 170 23.65 -15.76 7.27
C ASN A 170 23.15 -14.72 8.28
N LEU A 171 24.04 -13.97 8.94
CA LEU A 171 23.66 -12.93 9.90
C LEU A 171 22.91 -11.79 9.23
N TRP A 172 23.42 -11.30 8.11
CA TRP A 172 22.77 -10.25 7.34
C TRP A 172 21.43 -10.69 6.76
N TRP A 173 21.32 -11.96 6.35
CA TRP A 173 20.06 -12.54 5.89
C TRP A 173 19.01 -12.61 7.01
N PHE A 174 19.38 -13.07 8.22
CA PHE A 174 18.49 -13.07 9.38
C PHE A 174 18.07 -11.66 9.78
N LEU A 175 18.99 -10.70 9.74
CA LEU A 175 18.67 -9.28 9.98
C LEU A 175 17.66 -8.77 8.93
N GLY A 176 17.89 -9.06 7.65
CA GLY A 176 16.97 -8.71 6.57
C GLY A 176 15.58 -9.31 6.75
N LEU A 177 15.51 -10.57 7.18
CA LEU A 177 14.26 -11.27 7.49
C LEU A 177 13.51 -10.60 8.66
N THR A 178 14.24 -10.22 9.71
CA THR A 178 13.67 -9.52 10.88
C THR A 178 13.14 -8.14 10.49
N VAL A 179 13.91 -7.36 9.75
CA VAL A 179 13.47 -6.04 9.23
C VAL A 179 12.24 -6.20 8.35
N LEU A 180 12.19 -7.25 7.52
CA LEU A 180 11.05 -7.53 6.65
C LEU A 180 9.79 -7.90 7.44
N ALA A 181 9.92 -8.71 8.50
CA ALA A 181 8.82 -9.03 9.39
C ALA A 181 8.31 -7.79 10.13
N CYS A 182 9.20 -6.96 10.66
CA CYS A 182 8.85 -5.70 11.32
C CYS A 182 8.15 -4.73 10.36
N THR A 183 8.66 -4.56 9.12
CA THR A 183 8.04 -3.69 8.12
C THR A 183 6.68 -4.19 7.69
N THR A 184 6.48 -5.52 7.62
CA THR A 184 5.18 -6.11 7.28
C THR A 184 4.16 -5.87 8.41
N ALA A 185 4.54 -6.04 9.66
CA ALA A 185 3.70 -5.73 10.82
C ALA A 185 3.37 -4.23 10.89
N PHE A 186 4.37 -3.37 10.69
CA PHE A 186 4.21 -1.92 10.65
C PHE A 186 3.26 -1.47 9.51
N SER A 187 3.39 -2.06 8.32
CA SER A 187 2.49 -1.83 7.19
C SER A 187 1.03 -2.17 7.52
N THR A 188 0.82 -3.26 8.27
CA THR A 188 -0.51 -3.64 8.76
C THR A 188 -1.06 -2.59 9.73
N GLY A 189 -0.26 -2.15 10.69
CA GLY A 189 -0.62 -1.08 11.63
C GLY A 189 -0.95 0.23 10.92
N LEU A 190 -0.19 0.59 9.89
CA LEU A 190 -0.45 1.79 9.08
C LEU A 190 -1.78 1.70 8.34
N GLY A 191 -2.15 0.53 7.80
CA GLY A 191 -3.45 0.32 7.15
C GLY A 191 -4.62 0.51 8.14
N ILE A 192 -4.50 -0.03 9.36
CA ILE A 192 -5.48 0.16 10.43
C ILE A 192 -5.55 1.62 10.87
N PHE A 193 -4.41 2.29 11.02
CA PHE A 193 -4.35 3.70 11.34
C PHE A 193 -5.07 4.56 10.29
N GLN A 194 -4.89 4.27 9.01
CA GLN A 194 -5.61 4.97 7.94
C GLN A 194 -7.13 4.76 8.03
N GLU A 195 -7.58 3.53 8.29
CA GLU A 195 -9.01 3.23 8.49
C GLU A 195 -9.59 4.04 9.68
N TYR A 196 -8.86 4.07 10.80
CA TYR A 196 -9.22 4.88 11.98
C TYR A 196 -9.25 6.38 11.65
N MET A 197 -8.24 6.89 10.97
CA MET A 197 -8.12 8.30 10.57
C MET A 197 -9.31 8.76 9.72
N TYR A 198 -9.72 7.97 8.73
CA TYR A 198 -10.88 8.28 7.90
C TYR A 198 -12.19 8.23 8.71
N ALA A 199 -12.34 7.24 9.59
CA ALA A 199 -13.51 7.15 10.46
C ALA A 199 -13.60 8.34 11.42
N ALA A 200 -12.49 8.76 12.03
CA ALA A 200 -12.42 9.91 12.91
C ALA A 200 -12.75 11.23 12.19
N ALA A 201 -12.27 11.39 10.94
CA ALA A 201 -12.58 12.57 10.13
C ALA A 201 -14.07 12.65 9.78
N ARG A 202 -14.69 11.52 9.42
CA ARG A 202 -16.15 11.44 9.14
C ARG A 202 -16.98 11.80 10.37
N ARG A 203 -16.66 11.23 11.55
CA ARG A 203 -17.37 11.53 12.80
C ARG A 203 -17.35 13.02 13.14
N ARG A 204 -16.20 13.67 12.99
CA ARG A 204 -16.09 15.12 13.21
C ARG A 204 -16.94 15.92 12.25
N GLU A 205 -16.96 15.56 10.98
CA GLU A 205 -17.80 16.23 10.00
C GLU A 205 -19.29 16.12 10.36
N GLU A 206 -19.73 14.95 10.83
CA GLU A 206 -21.09 14.73 11.31
C GLU A 206 -21.41 15.55 12.57
N GLU A 207 -20.49 15.62 13.53
CA GLU A 207 -20.65 16.43 14.75
C GLU A 207 -20.74 17.93 14.44
N THR A 208 -19.90 18.43 13.53
CA THR A 208 -19.93 19.84 13.09
C THR A 208 -21.26 20.17 12.39
N LYS A 209 -21.75 19.26 11.54
CA LYS A 209 -23.09 19.41 10.91
C LYS A 209 -24.22 19.42 11.94
N LYS A 210 -24.15 18.57 12.99
CA LYS A 210 -25.16 18.52 14.05
C LYS A 210 -25.17 19.80 14.91
N ARG A 211 -24.03 20.48 15.06
CA ARG A 211 -23.91 21.74 15.80
C ARG A 211 -24.39 22.96 15.02
N GLY A 212 -24.78 22.80 13.75
CA GLY A 212 -25.17 23.88 12.88
C GLY A 212 -24.04 24.83 12.48
N GLU A 213 -22.80 24.48 12.84
CA GLU A 213 -21.60 25.19 12.42
C GLU A 213 -21.31 24.83 10.97
N SER A 214 -22.06 25.45 10.02
CA SER A 214 -21.67 25.35 8.62
C SER A 214 -20.33 26.07 8.46
N VAL A 215 -19.30 25.31 8.08
CA VAL A 215 -18.05 25.91 7.61
C VAL A 215 -18.42 26.75 6.41
N GLN A 216 -18.52 28.07 6.60
CA GLN A 216 -18.81 29.07 5.55
C GLN A 216 -17.65 29.17 4.56
N SER A 217 -17.14 28.06 4.06
CA SER A 217 -16.21 28.08 2.93
C SER A 217 -17.00 27.89 1.66
N SER A 218 -16.88 28.83 0.73
CA SER A 218 -17.47 28.74 -0.62
C SER A 218 -16.98 27.54 -1.42
N LEU A 219 -16.04 26.76 -0.88
CA LEU A 219 -15.35 25.65 -1.52
C LEU A 219 -15.70 24.33 -0.84
N SER A 220 -16.16 23.36 -1.63
CA SER A 220 -16.36 21.99 -1.15
C SER A 220 -15.03 21.35 -0.73
N PRO A 221 -14.96 20.61 0.40
CA PRO A 221 -13.75 19.90 0.81
C PRO A 221 -13.36 18.83 -0.22
N PRO A 222 -12.04 18.53 -0.36
CA PRO A 222 -11.59 17.47 -1.24
C PRO A 222 -12.03 16.09 -0.71
N PRO A 223 -12.05 15.03 -1.54
CA PRO A 223 -12.20 13.68 -1.04
C PRO A 223 -11.15 13.36 0.02
N MET A 224 -11.52 12.63 1.08
CA MET A 224 -10.58 12.33 2.19
C MET A 224 -9.34 11.58 1.72
N TRP A 225 -9.51 10.65 0.77
CA TRP A 225 -8.40 9.92 0.17
C TRP A 225 -7.41 10.85 -0.56
N ALA A 226 -7.90 11.89 -1.24
CA ALA A 226 -7.04 12.85 -1.95
C ALA A 226 -6.25 13.73 -0.96
N GLU A 227 -6.89 14.14 0.13
CA GLU A 227 -6.24 14.87 1.22
C GLU A 227 -5.12 14.02 1.85
N ALA A 228 -5.43 12.76 2.20
CA ALA A 228 -4.45 11.84 2.77
C ALA A 228 -3.31 11.55 1.78
N LEU A 229 -3.61 11.32 0.50
CA LEU A 229 -2.62 11.08 -0.55
C LEU A 229 -1.65 12.26 -0.68
N PHE A 230 -2.17 13.47 -0.81
CA PHE A 230 -1.34 14.67 -0.96
C PHE A 230 -0.42 14.88 0.24
N PHE A 231 -1.00 14.89 1.46
CA PHE A 231 -0.22 15.20 2.65
C PHE A 231 0.76 14.09 3.03
N SER A 232 0.44 12.83 2.79
CA SER A 232 1.40 11.74 3.03
C SER A 232 2.64 11.82 2.15
N HIS A 233 2.54 12.41 0.96
CA HIS A 233 3.67 12.54 0.04
C HIS A 233 4.41 13.86 0.23
N ILE A 234 3.70 15.00 0.23
CA ILE A 234 4.35 16.32 0.31
C ILE A 234 5.12 16.53 1.61
N ILE A 235 4.57 16.12 2.76
CA ILE A 235 5.23 16.22 4.07
C ILE A 235 6.46 15.29 4.15
N SER A 236 6.44 14.19 3.42
CA SER A 236 7.55 13.22 3.41
C SER A 236 8.75 13.68 2.57
N ILE A 237 8.58 14.59 1.61
CA ILE A 237 9.67 15.05 0.73
C ILE A 237 10.88 15.57 1.52
N PRO A 238 10.74 16.44 2.54
CA PRO A 238 11.87 16.89 3.35
C PRO A 238 12.63 15.75 4.05
N LEU A 239 11.94 14.67 4.43
CA LEU A 239 12.56 13.55 5.13
C LEU A 239 13.56 12.77 4.25
N PHE A 240 13.42 12.83 2.92
CA PHE A 240 14.41 12.23 2.01
C PHE A 240 15.77 12.91 2.08
N PHE A 241 15.82 14.19 2.46
CA PHE A 241 17.07 14.93 2.60
C PHE A 241 17.88 14.54 3.85
N LEU A 242 17.31 13.76 4.78
CA LEU A 242 18.06 13.13 5.88
C LEU A 242 19.17 12.19 5.36
N GLN A 243 19.00 11.65 4.16
CA GLN A 243 19.99 10.85 3.45
C GLN A 243 20.42 11.53 2.14
N SER A 244 20.63 12.86 2.16
CA SER A 244 20.96 13.66 0.98
C SER A 244 22.17 13.12 0.20
N GLY A 245 23.24 12.72 0.90
CA GLY A 245 24.43 12.16 0.27
C GLY A 245 24.16 10.86 -0.51
N ARG A 246 23.21 10.03 -0.04
CA ARG A 246 22.74 8.86 -0.77
C ARG A 246 21.89 9.28 -1.96
N LEU A 247 20.97 10.19 -1.74
CA LEU A 247 20.04 10.67 -2.78
C LEU A 247 20.82 11.24 -3.98
N PHE A 248 21.79 12.11 -3.75
CA PHE A 248 22.60 12.71 -4.81
C PHE A 248 23.49 11.69 -5.54
N ARG A 249 24.09 10.73 -4.81
CA ARG A 249 24.87 9.65 -5.44
C ARG A 249 24.01 8.79 -6.34
N GLU A 250 22.81 8.40 -5.88
CA GLU A 250 21.88 7.60 -6.69
C GLU A 250 21.42 8.37 -7.92
N PHE A 251 21.12 9.68 -7.82
CA PHE A 251 20.78 10.50 -8.98
C PHE A 251 21.92 10.58 -10.00
N ALA A 252 23.16 10.74 -9.53
CA ALA A 252 24.32 10.79 -10.40
C ALA A 252 24.61 9.45 -11.11
N SER A 253 24.10 8.33 -10.58
CA SER A 253 24.29 6.99 -11.16
C SER A 253 23.19 6.60 -12.15
N ILE A 254 22.15 7.42 -12.35
CA ILE A 254 21.06 7.11 -13.29
C ILE A 254 21.57 7.23 -14.72
N SER A 255 21.46 6.15 -15.48
CA SER A 255 21.75 6.18 -16.91
C SER A 255 20.72 7.02 -17.68
N SER A 256 21.16 7.75 -18.71
CA SER A 256 20.27 8.55 -19.57
C SER A 256 19.13 7.75 -20.18
N ASP A 257 19.38 6.49 -20.53
CA ASP A 257 18.39 5.58 -21.09
C ASP A 257 17.30 5.17 -20.08
N SER A 258 17.54 5.41 -18.80
CA SER A 258 16.60 5.06 -17.72
C SER A 258 15.61 6.17 -17.40
N TYR A 259 15.81 7.42 -17.82
CA TYR A 259 14.93 8.53 -17.45
C TYR A 259 13.47 8.31 -17.85
N MET A 260 13.23 7.76 -19.06
CA MET A 260 11.88 7.43 -19.50
C MET A 260 11.22 6.38 -18.59
N HIS A 261 11.97 5.37 -18.15
CA HIS A 261 11.47 4.34 -17.24
C HIS A 261 11.15 4.92 -15.86
N PHE A 262 11.97 5.87 -15.37
CA PHE A 262 11.69 6.61 -14.12
C PHE A 262 10.41 7.42 -14.22
N ALA A 263 10.21 8.17 -15.31
CA ALA A 263 9.01 8.98 -15.53
C ALA A 263 7.76 8.09 -15.60
N LEU A 264 7.80 7.02 -16.41
CA LEU A 264 6.69 6.07 -16.52
C LEU A 264 6.41 5.35 -15.20
N ASN A 265 7.46 4.98 -14.46
CA ASN A 265 7.30 4.37 -13.15
C ASN A 265 6.63 5.33 -12.16
N ALA A 266 7.01 6.61 -12.13
CA ALA A 266 6.37 7.60 -11.26
C ALA A 266 4.90 7.85 -11.63
N LEU A 267 4.55 7.88 -12.92
CA LEU A 267 3.17 8.00 -13.39
C LEU A 267 2.33 6.77 -13.04
N THR A 268 2.85 5.58 -13.28
CA THR A 268 2.15 4.33 -12.91
C THR A 268 2.03 4.19 -11.40
N GLN A 269 3.00 4.69 -10.63
CA GLN A 269 2.91 4.79 -9.18
C GLN A 269 1.77 5.72 -8.75
N TYR A 270 1.59 6.87 -9.39
CA TYR A 270 0.47 7.77 -9.10
C TYR A 270 -0.88 7.06 -9.30
N VAL A 271 -1.06 6.34 -10.41
CA VAL A 271 -2.29 5.57 -10.67
C VAL A 271 -2.47 4.47 -9.62
N CYS A 272 -1.41 3.72 -9.32
CA CYS A 272 -1.40 2.66 -8.32
C CYS A 272 -1.82 3.18 -6.95
N ILE A 273 -1.10 4.18 -6.44
CA ILE A 273 -1.29 4.67 -5.07
C ILE A 273 -2.63 5.41 -4.90
N THR A 274 -3.09 6.12 -5.93
CA THR A 274 -4.43 6.72 -5.96
C THR A 274 -5.49 5.65 -5.79
N GLY A 275 -5.42 4.55 -6.55
CA GLY A 275 -6.32 3.41 -6.40
C GLY A 275 -6.28 2.81 -4.98
N VAL A 276 -5.09 2.68 -4.39
CA VAL A 276 -4.90 2.19 -3.01
C VAL A 276 -5.60 3.10 -2.00
N TYR A 277 -5.41 4.43 -2.10
CA TYR A 277 -6.02 5.38 -1.17
C TYR A 277 -7.55 5.46 -1.33
N ILE A 278 -8.06 5.44 -2.56
CA ILE A 278 -9.51 5.37 -2.82
C ILE A 278 -10.10 4.09 -2.22
N LEU A 279 -9.46 2.95 -2.46
CA LEU A 279 -9.95 1.67 -1.97
C LEU A 279 -9.95 1.62 -0.44
N ASN A 280 -8.92 2.17 0.20
CA ASN A 280 -8.82 2.22 1.65
C ASN A 280 -9.85 3.19 2.30
N ASP A 281 -10.18 4.31 1.65
CA ASP A 281 -11.25 5.22 2.10
C ASP A 281 -12.66 4.64 1.91
N LYS A 282 -12.89 3.91 0.82
CA LYS A 282 -14.22 3.38 0.47
C LYS A 282 -14.51 1.99 1.01
N THR A 283 -13.50 1.26 1.45
CA THR A 283 -13.62 -0.12 1.94
C THR A 283 -12.86 -0.27 3.27
N SER A 284 -12.52 -1.50 3.65
CA SER A 284 -11.69 -1.75 4.83
C SER A 284 -10.23 -2.02 4.45
N ALA A 285 -9.30 -1.80 5.39
CA ALA A 285 -7.89 -2.15 5.24
C ALA A 285 -7.70 -3.61 4.82
N PHE A 286 -8.56 -4.51 5.32
CA PHE A 286 -8.55 -5.92 4.92
C PHE A 286 -8.87 -6.11 3.44
N THR A 287 -9.91 -5.45 2.91
CA THR A 287 -10.30 -5.52 1.48
C THR A 287 -9.17 -4.98 0.59
N LEU A 288 -8.52 -3.90 1.01
CA LEU A 288 -7.34 -3.36 0.33
C LEU A 288 -6.23 -4.41 0.25
N ILE A 289 -5.84 -5.00 1.39
CA ILE A 289 -4.75 -5.98 1.46
C ILE A 289 -5.08 -7.24 0.65
N LEU A 290 -6.33 -7.69 0.70
CA LEU A 290 -6.81 -8.80 -0.13
C LEU A 290 -6.63 -8.48 -1.62
N THR A 291 -7.06 -7.29 -2.07
CA THR A 291 -6.90 -6.85 -3.47
C THR A 291 -5.43 -6.80 -3.88
N LEU A 292 -4.56 -6.26 -3.02
CA LEU A 292 -3.11 -6.22 -3.26
C LEU A 292 -2.48 -7.62 -3.31
N THR A 293 -3.01 -8.57 -2.53
CA THR A 293 -2.55 -9.96 -2.52
C THR A 293 -2.99 -10.69 -3.79
N LEU A 294 -4.25 -10.53 -4.20
CA LEU A 294 -4.78 -11.08 -5.46
C LEU A 294 -4.01 -10.53 -6.67
N ARG A 295 -3.68 -9.23 -6.66
CA ARG A 295 -2.82 -8.64 -7.68
C ARG A 295 -1.48 -9.40 -7.82
N LYS A 296 -0.82 -9.75 -6.70
CA LYS A 296 0.46 -10.49 -6.73
C LYS A 296 0.28 -11.88 -7.34
N LEU A 297 -0.83 -12.55 -7.03
CA LEU A 297 -1.16 -13.83 -7.66
C LEU A 297 -1.36 -13.70 -9.16
N CYS A 298 -2.11 -12.68 -9.60
CA CYS A 298 -2.28 -12.39 -11.03
C CYS A 298 -0.95 -12.12 -11.72
N THR A 299 -0.08 -11.29 -11.10
CA THR A 299 1.28 -11.02 -11.61
C THR A 299 2.07 -12.30 -11.82
N PHE A 300 2.10 -13.12 -10.78
CA PHE A 300 2.83 -14.37 -10.79
C PHE A 300 2.30 -15.30 -11.88
N SER A 301 0.98 -15.46 -11.97
CA SER A 301 0.33 -16.32 -12.97
C SER A 301 0.61 -15.84 -14.41
N LEU A 302 0.54 -14.53 -14.66
CA LEU A 302 0.86 -13.94 -15.96
C LEU A 302 2.34 -14.13 -16.31
N SER A 303 3.24 -13.92 -15.36
CA SER A 303 4.68 -14.12 -15.54
C SER A 303 4.99 -15.59 -15.91
N VAL A 304 4.38 -16.53 -15.18
CA VAL A 304 4.55 -17.96 -15.46
C VAL A 304 4.04 -18.34 -16.85
N ALA A 305 2.87 -17.80 -17.24
CA ALA A 305 2.29 -18.07 -18.55
C ALA A 305 3.12 -17.45 -19.69
N TYR A 306 3.53 -16.18 -19.53
CA TYR A 306 4.24 -15.42 -20.57
C TYR A 306 5.66 -15.95 -20.82
N PHE A 307 6.42 -16.23 -19.76
CA PHE A 307 7.80 -16.72 -19.88
C PHE A 307 7.92 -18.25 -20.02
N GLY A 308 6.81 -18.97 -20.04
CA GLY A 308 6.80 -20.42 -20.17
C GLY A 308 7.42 -21.17 -18.98
N HIS A 309 7.55 -20.52 -17.82
CA HIS A 309 8.15 -21.11 -16.61
C HIS A 309 7.37 -22.31 -16.07
N TYR A 310 6.12 -22.47 -16.48
CA TYR A 310 5.28 -23.63 -16.12
C TYR A 310 5.90 -24.98 -16.49
N ARG A 311 6.79 -25.01 -17.51
CA ARG A 311 7.49 -26.22 -17.95
C ARG A 311 8.49 -26.77 -16.93
N HIS A 312 8.95 -25.90 -16.02
CA HIS A 312 9.95 -26.23 -14.99
C HIS A 312 9.35 -26.18 -13.58
N PHE A 313 8.03 -26.14 -13.46
CA PHE A 313 7.36 -26.14 -12.15
C PHE A 313 7.39 -27.52 -11.54
N THR A 314 7.74 -27.55 -10.24
CA THR A 314 7.56 -28.73 -9.40
C THR A 314 6.07 -28.93 -9.11
N MET A 315 5.67 -30.14 -8.76
CA MET A 315 4.29 -30.40 -8.32
C MET A 315 3.88 -29.52 -7.15
N MET A 316 4.83 -29.19 -6.25
CA MET A 316 4.59 -28.33 -5.10
C MET A 316 4.24 -26.89 -5.52
N GLU A 317 4.95 -26.35 -6.52
CA GLU A 317 4.67 -25.02 -7.09
C GLU A 317 3.28 -24.99 -7.75
N TRP A 318 2.89 -26.04 -8.47
CA TRP A 318 1.55 -26.16 -9.06
C TRP A 318 0.46 -26.21 -8.00
N VAL A 319 0.59 -27.05 -7.00
CA VAL A 319 -0.38 -27.18 -5.90
C VAL A 319 -0.51 -25.87 -5.15
N ALA A 320 0.61 -25.22 -4.82
CA ALA A 320 0.64 -23.95 -4.10
C ALA A 320 -0.06 -22.83 -4.92
N MET A 321 0.21 -22.75 -6.22
CA MET A 321 -0.39 -21.75 -7.11
C MET A 321 -1.90 -21.97 -7.28
N VAL A 322 -2.32 -23.17 -7.58
CA VAL A 322 -3.74 -23.50 -7.77
C VAL A 322 -4.53 -23.29 -6.49
N THR A 323 -3.98 -23.70 -5.33
CA THR A 323 -4.62 -23.49 -4.02
C THR A 323 -4.77 -22.01 -3.73
N ALA A 324 -3.74 -21.21 -3.94
CA ALA A 324 -3.79 -19.76 -3.67
C ALA A 324 -4.78 -19.05 -4.62
N LEU A 325 -4.82 -19.40 -5.90
CA LEU A 325 -5.76 -18.83 -6.87
C LEU A 325 -7.21 -19.24 -6.56
N ALA A 326 -7.46 -20.50 -6.28
CA ALA A 326 -8.79 -20.99 -5.93
C ALA A 326 -9.31 -20.35 -4.65
N ALA A 327 -8.48 -20.28 -3.60
CA ALA A 327 -8.85 -19.60 -2.36
C ALA A 327 -9.09 -18.09 -2.56
N GLY A 328 -8.27 -17.43 -3.41
CA GLY A 328 -8.45 -16.03 -3.76
C GLY A 328 -9.75 -15.73 -4.50
N ALA A 329 -10.14 -16.59 -5.44
CA ALA A 329 -11.40 -16.49 -6.16
C ALA A 329 -12.61 -16.80 -5.27
N LEU A 330 -12.46 -17.76 -4.34
CA LEU A 330 -13.52 -18.15 -3.43
C LEU A 330 -13.77 -17.11 -2.33
N TYR A 331 -12.73 -16.45 -1.83
CA TYR A 331 -12.80 -15.56 -0.68
C TYR A 331 -13.92 -14.49 -0.77
N PRO A 332 -14.10 -13.74 -1.87
CA PRO A 332 -15.14 -12.71 -1.97
C PRO A 332 -16.56 -13.28 -2.01
N LEU A 333 -16.71 -14.56 -2.30
CA LEU A 333 -18.01 -15.26 -2.36
C LEU A 333 -18.44 -15.81 -0.99
N LEU A 334 -17.54 -15.82 -0.01
CA LEU A 334 -17.84 -16.36 1.32
C LEU A 334 -18.75 -15.42 2.11
N PRO A 335 -19.67 -15.98 2.93
CA PRO A 335 -20.54 -15.20 3.80
C PRO A 335 -19.68 -14.37 4.77
N LYS A 336 -20.04 -13.09 4.90
CA LYS A 336 -19.40 -12.19 5.88
C LYS A 336 -19.93 -12.54 7.27
N ALA A 337 -19.05 -12.52 8.27
CA ALA A 337 -19.46 -12.65 9.66
C ALA A 337 -20.35 -11.45 10.03
N HIS A 338 -21.45 -11.71 10.73
CA HIS A 338 -22.29 -10.65 11.27
C HIS A 338 -21.47 -9.79 12.26
N PRO A 339 -21.59 -8.45 12.23
CA PRO A 339 -21.01 -7.62 13.28
C PRO A 339 -21.60 -8.05 14.63
N PRO A 340 -20.81 -8.02 15.73
CA PRO A 340 -21.35 -8.34 17.05
C PRO A 340 -22.51 -7.40 17.37
N SER A 341 -23.61 -7.96 17.85
CA SER A 341 -24.86 -7.28 18.17
C SER A 341 -24.72 -6.15 19.23
N ASN A 342 -23.57 -6.03 19.86
CA ASN A 342 -23.27 -5.05 20.90
C ASN A 342 -22.88 -3.66 20.36
N LEU A 343 -22.79 -3.46 19.05
CA LEU A 343 -22.57 -2.14 18.41
C LEU A 343 -23.88 -1.45 17.98
N CYS A 344 -25.05 -2.01 18.29
CA CYS A 344 -26.26 -1.23 18.37
C CYS A 344 -26.13 -0.30 19.57
N VAL A 345 -25.67 0.94 19.30
CA VAL A 345 -25.86 2.08 20.22
C VAL A 345 -27.35 2.11 20.55
N LYS A 346 -27.70 1.67 21.77
CA LYS A 346 -29.04 1.92 22.32
C LYS A 346 -29.29 3.41 22.17
N PRO A 347 -30.40 3.84 21.55
CA PRO A 347 -30.80 5.24 21.65
C PRO A 347 -30.94 5.52 23.13
N THR A 348 -30.24 6.51 23.63
CA THR A 348 -30.43 7.03 24.99
C THR A 348 -31.86 7.55 25.02
N GLU A 349 -32.80 6.77 25.55
CA GLU A 349 -34.09 7.25 26.02
C GLU A 349 -33.82 8.37 27.02
N LYS A 350 -33.90 9.60 26.53
CA LYS A 350 -34.11 10.74 27.43
C LYS A 350 -35.47 10.56 28.06
N GLY A 351 -35.43 10.04 29.30
CA GLY A 351 -36.59 9.97 30.15
C GLY A 351 -37.28 11.32 30.21
N SER A 352 -38.46 11.36 29.63
CA SER A 352 -39.52 12.23 30.01
C SER A 352 -39.79 12.01 31.50
N LYS A 353 -39.44 12.92 32.35
CA LYS A 353 -40.10 13.14 33.62
C LYS A 353 -40.54 14.59 33.69
N GLU A 354 -41.83 14.72 33.47
CA GLU A 354 -42.67 15.80 34.00
C GLU A 354 -42.42 16.01 35.49
N ARG A 355 -42.21 17.23 35.92
CA ARG A 355 -43.09 17.96 36.88
C ARG A 355 -42.64 19.39 36.99
#